data_d0ff32bdd78e56ee4c287af7b62e792f
#
_entry.id   d0ff32bdd78e56ee4c287af7b62e792f
#
_cell.length_a   1.000
_cell.length_b   1.000
_cell.length_c   1.000
_cell.angle_alpha   90.00
_cell.angle_beta   90.00
_cell.angle_gamma   90.00
#
_symmetry.space_group_name_H-M   'P 1'
#
loop_
_entity.id
_entity.type
_entity.pdbx_description
1 polymer ?
#
loop_
_entity_poly.entity_id
_entity_poly.type
_entity_poly.pdbx_seq_one_letter_code
_entity_poly.pdbx_strand_id
1 'polypeptide(L)'
;MTKYALVLPLFFFFITAKAQDSIPALAAINQDSIRLEQYNTKIQLIESQRIADSIKKVELLAEIQSLKTTDNLKKETLQAQLDAISSQEKERLAAKKREVEALRATSKGVPVRGFFKDTLFTIYSRLGSFSPKERAKAVSERIQNLSGLRNFSADSLVVKSEYNILNLVYSDQIITSISEEDALWSKMNAEDLSINYQKIISEAILNYQ
;
A
#
# COMPACT_ATOMS: atom_id res chain seq x y z
N MET A 1 86.84 -0.87 23.41
CA MET A 1 85.64 -1.76 23.27
C MET A 1 84.43 -0.88 23.46
N THR A 2 83.89 -0.33 22.38
CA THR A 2 82.75 0.60 22.37
C THR A 2 81.56 -0.11 21.77
N LYS A 3 80.53 -0.38 22.59
CA LYS A 3 79.27 -1.00 22.18
C LYS A 3 78.32 0.07 21.67
N TYR A 4 78.05 0.09 20.39
CA TYR A 4 77.01 0.91 19.82
C TYR A 4 75.64 0.22 19.99
N ALA A 5 74.71 0.83 20.74
CA ALA A 5 73.33 0.43 20.85
C ALA A 5 72.56 1.10 19.71
N LEU A 6 72.01 0.26 18.83
CA LEU A 6 71.17 0.67 17.74
C LEU A 6 69.71 0.88 18.25
N VAL A 7 69.33 2.16 18.34
CA VAL A 7 67.96 2.54 18.68
C VAL A 7 67.14 2.62 17.39
N LEU A 8 66.21 1.70 17.20
CA LEU A 8 65.28 1.67 16.09
C LEU A 8 64.04 2.51 16.44
N PRO A 9 63.70 3.59 15.71
CA PRO A 9 62.47 4.32 15.98
C PRO A 9 61.28 3.58 15.42
N LEU A 10 60.36 3.21 16.30
CA LEU A 10 59.07 2.59 15.99
C LEU A 10 58.13 3.70 15.47
N PHE A 11 57.96 3.78 14.16
CA PHE A 11 56.96 4.65 13.53
C PHE A 11 55.56 4.07 13.75
N PHE A 12 54.81 4.66 14.68
CA PHE A 12 53.37 4.40 14.80
C PHE A 12 52.64 5.12 13.69
N PHE A 13 52.23 4.39 12.65
CA PHE A 13 51.27 4.88 11.69
C PHE A 13 49.86 4.89 12.32
N PHE A 14 49.41 6.08 12.73
CA PHE A 14 48.00 6.29 13.04
C PHE A 14 47.20 6.26 11.75
N ILE A 15 46.58 5.11 11.43
CA ILE A 15 45.55 5.02 10.43
C ILE A 15 44.27 5.60 11.07
N THR A 16 44.00 6.87 10.81
CA THR A 16 42.68 7.45 11.08
C THR A 16 41.68 6.85 10.08
N ALA A 17 41.03 5.77 10.45
CA ALA A 17 39.86 5.28 9.75
C ALA A 17 38.77 6.34 9.89
N LYS A 18 38.49 7.10 8.84
CA LYS A 18 37.26 7.88 8.72
C LYS A 18 36.11 6.91 8.51
N ALA A 19 35.61 6.34 9.62
CA ALA A 19 34.30 5.70 9.66
C ALA A 19 33.30 6.80 9.97
N GLN A 20 32.86 7.51 8.96
CA GLN A 20 31.74 8.46 9.10
C GLN A 20 31.04 8.64 7.79
N ASP A 21 29.78 8.33 7.80
CA ASP A 21 28.62 8.93 7.12
C ASP A 21 27.51 7.96 6.66
N SER A 22 27.52 6.71 7.15
CA SER A 22 26.37 5.80 6.86
C SER A 22 25.28 5.80 7.94
N ILE A 23 25.54 6.35 9.13
CA ILE A 23 24.61 6.30 10.26
C ILE A 23 23.36 7.19 10.07
N PRO A 24 23.44 8.44 9.57
CA PRO A 24 22.24 9.27 9.39
C PRO A 24 21.30 8.74 8.30
N ALA A 25 21.82 8.17 7.22
CA ALA A 25 20.99 7.61 6.16
C ALA A 25 20.25 6.34 6.60
N LEU A 26 20.87 5.48 7.40
CA LEU A 26 20.23 4.29 7.98
C LEU A 26 19.17 4.68 9.03
N ALA A 27 19.41 5.69 9.83
CA ALA A 27 18.45 6.18 10.82
C ALA A 27 17.23 6.83 10.15
N ALA A 28 17.42 7.60 9.07
CA ALA A 28 16.33 8.18 8.30
C ALA A 28 15.48 7.10 7.61
N ILE A 29 16.11 6.09 7.00
CA ILE A 29 15.41 4.95 6.38
C ILE A 29 14.59 4.18 7.42
N ASN A 30 15.09 4.04 8.64
CA ASN A 30 14.40 3.37 9.73
C ASN A 30 13.20 4.18 10.24
N GLN A 31 13.31 5.50 10.33
CA GLN A 31 12.19 6.37 10.73
C GLN A 31 11.06 6.39 9.72
N ASP A 32 11.35 6.41 8.42
CA ASP A 32 10.33 6.39 7.37
C ASP A 32 9.60 5.05 7.35
N SER A 33 10.32 3.96 7.55
CA SER A 33 9.71 2.62 7.67
C SER A 33 8.80 2.51 8.89
N ILE A 34 9.19 3.07 10.03
CA ILE A 34 8.38 3.09 11.25
C ILE A 34 7.10 3.93 11.05
N ARG A 35 7.21 5.10 10.42
CA ARG A 35 6.05 5.96 10.12
C ARG A 35 5.06 5.26 9.18
N LEU A 36 5.57 4.60 8.15
CA LEU A 36 4.71 3.85 7.22
C LEU A 36 4.01 2.68 7.92
N GLU A 37 4.70 1.97 8.82
CA GLU A 37 4.10 0.88 9.59
C GLU A 37 3.04 1.40 10.58
N GLN A 38 3.29 2.50 11.26
CA GLN A 38 2.30 3.17 12.12
C GLN A 38 1.08 3.63 11.33
N TYR A 39 1.29 4.20 10.15
CA TYR A 39 0.22 4.56 9.24
C TYR A 39 -0.60 3.34 8.82
N ASN A 40 0.05 2.26 8.37
CA ASN A 40 -0.62 1.02 7.97
C ASN A 40 -1.44 0.41 9.11
N THR A 41 -0.94 0.42 10.34
CA THR A 41 -1.67 -0.04 11.52
C THR A 41 -2.92 0.81 11.79
N LYS A 42 -2.79 2.13 11.70
CA LYS A 42 -3.91 3.07 11.86
C LYS A 42 -4.97 2.86 10.79
N ILE A 43 -4.56 2.60 9.54
CA ILE A 43 -5.49 2.32 8.44
C ILE A 43 -6.29 1.05 8.69
N GLN A 44 -5.69 -0.01 9.21
CA GLN A 44 -6.44 -1.21 9.57
C GLN A 44 -7.53 -0.95 10.60
N LEU A 45 -7.25 -0.09 11.59
CA LEU A 45 -8.27 0.33 12.57
C LEU A 45 -9.40 1.12 11.90
N ILE A 46 -9.07 2.06 11.01
CA ILE A 46 -10.06 2.85 10.26
C ILE A 46 -10.93 1.95 9.39
N GLU A 47 -10.36 0.95 8.72
CA GLU A 47 -11.12 0.01 7.89
C GLU A 47 -12.06 -0.86 8.73
N SER A 48 -11.64 -1.33 9.90
CA SER A 48 -12.53 -2.06 10.80
C SER A 48 -13.71 -1.21 11.29
N GLN A 49 -13.47 0.08 11.58
CA GLN A 49 -14.53 1.03 11.91
C GLN A 49 -15.47 1.28 10.73
N ARG A 50 -14.94 1.41 9.50
CA ARG A 50 -15.74 1.59 8.29
C ARG A 50 -16.71 0.42 8.09
N ILE A 51 -16.25 -0.81 8.29
CA ILE A 51 -17.09 -2.01 8.20
C ILE A 51 -18.19 -1.97 9.25
N ALA A 52 -17.85 -1.64 10.51
CA ALA A 52 -18.83 -1.53 11.58
C ALA A 52 -19.88 -0.45 11.29
N ASP A 53 -19.47 0.71 10.79
CA ASP A 53 -20.38 1.79 10.41
C ASP A 53 -21.28 1.40 9.22
N SER A 54 -20.75 0.66 8.25
CA SER A 54 -21.54 0.15 7.12
C SER A 54 -22.65 -0.80 7.59
N ILE A 55 -22.32 -1.72 8.50
CA ILE A 55 -23.32 -2.61 9.12
C ILE A 55 -24.36 -1.79 9.86
N LYS A 56 -23.92 -0.83 10.68
CA LYS A 56 -24.82 0.02 11.44
C LYS A 56 -25.75 0.86 10.57
N LYS A 57 -25.27 1.36 9.44
CA LYS A 57 -26.09 2.06 8.44
C LYS A 57 -27.20 1.17 7.88
N VAL A 58 -26.88 -0.08 7.52
CA VAL A 58 -27.86 -1.04 7.01
C VAL A 58 -28.94 -1.33 8.07
N GLU A 59 -28.54 -1.54 9.33
CA GLU A 59 -29.47 -1.75 10.44
C GLU A 59 -30.42 -0.53 10.64
N LEU A 60 -29.87 0.69 10.69
CA LEU A 60 -30.64 1.91 10.84
C LEU A 60 -31.60 2.13 9.69
N LEU A 61 -31.18 1.88 8.47
CA LEU A 61 -32.06 1.97 7.29
C LEU A 61 -33.21 0.96 7.34
N ALA A 62 -32.92 -0.28 7.75
CA ALA A 62 -33.95 -1.30 7.90
C ALA A 62 -34.94 -0.91 9.02
N GLU A 63 -34.46 -0.36 10.12
CA GLU A 63 -35.32 0.12 11.22
C GLU A 63 -36.21 1.29 10.75
N ILE A 64 -35.66 2.28 10.05
CA ILE A 64 -36.43 3.41 9.49
C ILE A 64 -37.54 2.89 8.56
N GLN A 65 -37.22 1.92 7.71
CA GLN A 65 -38.21 1.33 6.78
C GLN A 65 -39.31 0.57 7.50
N SER A 66 -39.04 -0.01 8.66
CA SER A 66 -40.00 -0.76 9.45
C SER A 66 -40.96 0.12 10.27
N LEU A 67 -40.61 1.40 10.46
CA LEU A 67 -41.42 2.34 11.27
C LEU A 67 -42.71 2.74 10.54
N LYS A 68 -43.80 2.79 11.28
CA LYS A 68 -45.09 3.33 10.81
C LYS A 68 -44.99 4.84 10.60
N THR A 69 -45.86 5.37 9.76
CA THR A 69 -45.92 6.80 9.42
C THR A 69 -46.17 7.72 10.64
N THR A 70 -46.65 7.16 11.76
CA THR A 70 -46.90 7.89 13.01
C THR A 70 -45.69 8.09 13.90
N ASP A 71 -44.56 7.39 13.62
CA ASP A 71 -43.37 7.40 14.48
C ASP A 71 -42.33 8.42 14.02
N ASN A 72 -42.76 9.63 13.66
CA ASN A 72 -41.92 10.65 13.05
C ASN A 72 -40.72 11.03 13.92
N LEU A 73 -40.88 11.17 15.25
CA LEU A 73 -39.78 11.53 16.15
C LEU A 73 -38.67 10.45 16.18
N LYS A 74 -39.07 9.18 16.18
CA LYS A 74 -38.10 8.07 16.13
C LYS A 74 -37.37 8.05 14.78
N LYS A 75 -38.07 8.30 13.69
CA LYS A 75 -37.49 8.37 12.33
C LYS A 75 -36.49 9.50 12.22
N GLU A 76 -36.78 10.69 12.76
CA GLU A 76 -35.85 11.83 12.79
C GLU A 76 -34.58 11.49 13.59
N THR A 77 -34.72 10.82 14.72
CA THR A 77 -33.58 10.41 15.57
C THR A 77 -32.67 9.42 14.82
N LEU A 78 -33.26 8.43 14.16
CA LEU A 78 -32.50 7.45 13.37
C LEU A 78 -31.82 8.09 12.14
N GLN A 79 -32.50 9.03 11.48
CA GLN A 79 -31.93 9.80 10.38
C GLN A 79 -30.75 10.64 10.85
N ALA A 80 -30.84 11.31 12.01
CA ALA A 80 -29.72 12.06 12.59
C ALA A 80 -28.51 11.16 12.90
N GLN A 81 -28.73 9.92 13.33
CA GLN A 81 -27.65 8.96 13.53
C GLN A 81 -26.97 8.56 12.20
N LEU A 82 -27.76 8.34 11.13
CA LEU A 82 -27.23 8.07 9.79
C LEU A 82 -26.37 9.22 9.28
N ASP A 83 -26.85 10.45 9.45
CA ASP A 83 -26.14 11.65 9.01
C ASP A 83 -24.85 11.86 9.80
N ALA A 84 -24.86 11.58 11.11
CA ALA A 84 -23.67 11.62 11.95
C ALA A 84 -22.60 10.61 11.50
N ILE A 85 -22.98 9.35 11.22
CA ILE A 85 -22.07 8.33 10.70
C ILE A 85 -21.51 8.76 9.35
N SER A 86 -22.34 9.28 8.45
CA SER A 86 -21.91 9.74 7.13
C SER A 86 -20.93 10.92 7.18
N SER A 87 -21.14 11.84 8.15
CA SER A 87 -20.22 12.95 8.39
C SER A 87 -18.87 12.45 8.91
N GLN A 88 -18.87 11.55 9.88
CA GLN A 88 -17.64 10.96 10.43
C GLN A 88 -16.84 10.19 9.36
N GLU A 89 -17.51 9.48 8.46
CA GLU A 89 -16.84 8.81 7.34
C GLU A 89 -16.13 9.80 6.40
N LYS A 90 -16.80 10.92 6.06
CA LYS A 90 -16.21 11.98 5.26
C LYS A 90 -14.98 12.60 5.92
N GLU A 91 -15.06 12.86 7.22
CA GLU A 91 -13.94 13.41 7.99
C GLU A 91 -12.76 12.44 8.06
N ARG A 92 -13.03 11.14 8.30
CA ARG A 92 -12.00 10.09 8.30
C ARG A 92 -11.31 9.96 6.93
N LEU A 93 -12.08 10.00 5.85
CA LEU A 93 -11.51 9.96 4.50
C LEU A 93 -10.65 11.20 4.21
N ALA A 94 -11.10 12.38 4.63
CA ALA A 94 -10.35 13.62 4.46
C ALA A 94 -9.04 13.62 5.29
N ALA A 95 -9.08 13.08 6.50
CA ALA A 95 -7.90 12.90 7.35
C ALA A 95 -6.90 11.90 6.71
N LYS A 96 -7.41 10.77 6.21
CA LYS A 96 -6.63 9.75 5.52
C LYS A 96 -5.90 10.33 4.28
N LYS A 97 -6.62 11.11 3.45
CA LYS A 97 -6.04 11.79 2.29
C LYS A 97 -4.89 12.73 2.67
N ARG A 98 -5.09 13.55 3.72
CA ARG A 98 -4.04 14.46 4.22
C ARG A 98 -2.80 13.72 4.71
N GLU A 99 -2.99 12.63 5.43
CA GLU A 99 -1.92 11.81 5.98
C GLU A 99 -1.11 11.12 4.86
N VAL A 100 -1.79 10.55 3.86
CA VAL A 100 -1.14 9.98 2.66
C VAL A 100 -0.33 11.04 1.93
N GLU A 101 -0.88 12.25 1.76
CA GLU A 101 -0.16 13.33 1.08
C GLU A 101 1.11 13.76 1.84
N ALA A 102 1.04 13.82 3.17
CA ALA A 102 2.19 14.14 4.00
C ALA A 102 3.28 13.04 3.94
N LEU A 103 2.88 11.76 3.91
CA LEU A 103 3.81 10.64 3.86
C LEU A 103 4.40 10.40 2.46
N ARG A 104 3.72 10.81 1.40
CA ARG A 104 4.12 10.53 0.01
C ARG A 104 5.50 11.06 -0.34
N ALA A 105 5.88 12.21 0.22
CA ALA A 105 7.19 12.84 -0.05
C ALA A 105 8.35 12.05 0.56
N THR A 106 8.12 11.30 1.64
CA THR A 106 9.16 10.61 2.41
C THR A 106 9.11 9.09 2.29
N SER A 107 7.94 8.54 1.95
CA SER A 107 7.78 7.09 1.90
C SER A 107 8.31 6.51 0.59
N LYS A 108 9.19 5.53 0.73
CA LYS A 108 9.65 4.68 -0.36
C LYS A 108 8.79 3.42 -0.38
N GLY A 109 7.79 3.36 -1.24
CA GLY A 109 7.01 2.14 -1.43
C GLY A 109 7.85 0.97 -1.93
N VAL A 110 7.26 -0.20 -2.02
CA VAL A 110 7.92 -1.43 -2.47
C VAL A 110 7.65 -1.63 -3.97
N PRO A 111 8.70 -1.68 -4.81
CA PRO A 111 8.53 -1.83 -6.24
C PRO A 111 8.08 -3.26 -6.62
N VAL A 112 7.08 -3.34 -7.49
CA VAL A 112 6.77 -4.54 -8.27
C VAL A 112 7.75 -4.58 -9.43
N ARG A 113 8.52 -5.66 -9.54
CA ARG A 113 9.60 -5.80 -10.51
C ARG A 113 9.11 -6.47 -11.79
N GLY A 114 9.52 -5.90 -12.91
CA GLY A 114 9.38 -6.48 -14.23
C GLY A 114 10.51 -7.47 -14.57
N PHE A 115 10.60 -7.81 -15.83
CA PHE A 115 11.53 -8.84 -16.33
C PHE A 115 12.97 -8.34 -16.44
N PHE A 116 13.16 -7.05 -16.71
CA PHE A 116 14.47 -6.41 -16.90
C PHE A 116 14.98 -5.70 -15.63
N LYS A 117 14.51 -6.12 -14.44
CA LYS A 117 14.77 -5.49 -13.15
C LYS A 117 14.21 -4.06 -13.03
N ASP A 118 13.42 -3.64 -13.99
CA ASP A 118 12.66 -2.40 -13.98
C ASP A 118 11.57 -2.40 -12.91
N THR A 119 11.06 -1.23 -12.58
CA THR A 119 9.92 -1.07 -11.68
C THR A 119 8.68 -0.82 -12.51
N LEU A 120 7.73 -1.75 -12.47
CA LEU A 120 6.46 -1.61 -13.15
C LEU A 120 5.56 -0.60 -12.45
N PHE A 121 5.40 -0.77 -11.16
CA PHE A 121 4.70 0.16 -10.26
C PHE A 121 5.13 -0.10 -8.80
N THR A 122 4.62 0.72 -7.89
CA THR A 122 5.04 0.69 -6.48
C THR A 122 3.84 0.49 -5.57
N ILE A 123 3.97 -0.40 -4.58
CA ILE A 123 2.95 -0.67 -3.58
C ILE A 123 3.38 -0.02 -2.25
N TYR A 124 2.49 0.77 -1.65
CA TYR A 124 2.71 1.46 -0.38
C TYR A 124 1.87 0.88 0.76
N SER A 125 0.68 0.36 0.44
CA SER A 125 -0.31 -0.04 1.42
C SER A 125 -0.30 -1.54 1.71
N ARG A 126 -0.75 -1.89 2.90
CA ARG A 126 -1.11 -3.27 3.27
C ARG A 126 -2.44 -3.66 2.63
N LEU A 127 -2.68 -4.96 2.51
CA LEU A 127 -4.00 -5.49 2.16
C LEU A 127 -4.30 -6.70 3.06
N GLY A 128 -5.21 -6.53 3.97
CA GLY A 128 -5.43 -7.53 5.02
C GLY A 128 -4.17 -7.75 5.85
N SER A 129 -3.73 -8.99 5.98
CA SER A 129 -2.50 -9.36 6.70
C SER A 129 -1.22 -9.18 5.88
N PHE A 130 -1.33 -8.95 4.56
CA PHE A 130 -0.16 -8.85 3.68
C PHE A 130 0.48 -7.47 3.73
N SER A 131 1.77 -7.43 4.04
CA SER A 131 2.58 -6.22 3.97
C SER A 131 2.81 -5.76 2.51
N PRO A 132 3.19 -4.49 2.27
CA PRO A 132 3.53 -4.02 0.92
C PRO A 132 4.64 -4.85 0.26
N LYS A 133 5.60 -5.34 1.04
CA LYS A 133 6.71 -6.19 0.57
C LYS A 133 6.22 -7.55 0.08
N GLU A 134 5.36 -8.20 0.86
CA GLU A 134 4.78 -9.50 0.48
C GLU A 134 3.88 -9.37 -0.74
N ARG A 135 3.07 -8.30 -0.80
CA ARG A 135 2.23 -7.98 -1.96
C ARG A 135 3.08 -7.77 -3.22
N ALA A 136 4.09 -6.90 -3.16
CA ALA A 136 4.93 -6.61 -4.31
C ALA A 136 5.69 -7.84 -4.81
N LYS A 137 6.20 -8.69 -3.89
CA LYS A 137 6.84 -9.95 -4.22
C LYS A 137 5.87 -10.90 -4.92
N ALA A 138 4.69 -11.14 -4.33
CA ALA A 138 3.70 -12.05 -4.89
C ALA A 138 3.22 -11.59 -6.28
N VAL A 139 3.01 -10.28 -6.48
CA VAL A 139 2.62 -9.72 -7.78
C VAL A 139 3.72 -9.92 -8.82
N SER A 140 4.99 -9.63 -8.46
CA SER A 140 6.13 -9.84 -9.37
C SER A 140 6.26 -11.30 -9.81
N GLU A 141 6.12 -12.25 -8.86
CA GLU A 141 6.15 -13.69 -9.15
C GLU A 141 5.01 -14.13 -10.08
N ARG A 142 3.79 -13.62 -9.85
CA ARG A 142 2.63 -13.92 -10.70
C ARG A 142 2.80 -13.38 -12.12
N ILE A 143 3.33 -12.16 -12.28
CA ILE A 143 3.65 -11.58 -13.59
C ILE A 143 4.69 -12.43 -14.32
N GLN A 144 5.75 -12.86 -13.62
CA GLN A 144 6.75 -13.76 -14.19
C GLN A 144 6.15 -15.09 -14.64
N ASN A 145 5.25 -15.67 -13.85
CA ASN A 145 4.58 -16.92 -14.22
C ASN A 145 3.69 -16.77 -15.47
N LEU A 146 3.00 -15.62 -15.61
CA LEU A 146 2.19 -15.33 -16.80
C LEU A 146 3.03 -15.25 -18.07
N SER A 147 4.24 -14.72 -18.00
CA SER A 147 5.11 -14.62 -19.17
C SER A 147 5.59 -15.97 -19.72
N GLY A 148 5.58 -17.01 -18.89
CA GLY A 148 5.87 -18.39 -19.30
C GLY A 148 4.74 -19.05 -20.08
N LEU A 149 3.56 -18.44 -20.16
CA LEU A 149 2.42 -18.98 -20.90
C LEU A 149 2.61 -18.70 -22.40
N ARG A 150 2.67 -19.74 -23.22
CA ARG A 150 2.82 -19.62 -24.68
C ARG A 150 1.73 -18.81 -25.38
N ASN A 151 0.53 -18.76 -24.77
CA ASN A 151 -0.66 -18.13 -25.33
C ASN A 151 -1.18 -17.03 -24.40
N PHE A 152 -0.30 -16.21 -23.82
CA PHE A 152 -0.74 -15.06 -23.07
C PHE A 152 -1.54 -14.12 -23.98
N SER A 153 -2.74 -13.73 -23.53
CA SER A 153 -3.56 -12.72 -24.19
C SER A 153 -3.86 -11.59 -23.23
N ALA A 154 -3.53 -10.36 -23.62
CA ALA A 154 -3.82 -9.16 -22.83
C ALA A 154 -5.32 -9.01 -22.52
N ASP A 155 -6.19 -9.42 -23.46
CA ASP A 155 -7.64 -9.36 -23.31
C ASP A 155 -8.19 -10.32 -22.24
N SER A 156 -7.39 -11.34 -21.89
CA SER A 156 -7.74 -12.28 -20.82
C SER A 156 -7.36 -11.79 -19.41
N LEU A 157 -6.62 -10.70 -19.33
CA LEU A 157 -6.31 -10.02 -18.07
C LEU A 157 -7.43 -9.01 -17.78
N VAL A 158 -8.36 -9.37 -16.90
CA VAL A 158 -9.59 -8.61 -16.65
C VAL A 158 -9.68 -8.10 -15.21
N VAL A 159 -10.41 -7.00 -15.02
CA VAL A 159 -10.70 -6.45 -13.70
C VAL A 159 -12.02 -7.03 -13.20
N LYS A 160 -12.02 -7.63 -12.01
CA LYS A 160 -13.20 -8.10 -11.30
C LYS A 160 -13.34 -7.37 -9.97
N SER A 161 -14.56 -6.88 -9.68
CA SER A 161 -14.85 -6.24 -8.39
C SER A 161 -15.41 -7.24 -7.40
N GLU A 162 -14.82 -7.29 -6.20
CA GLU A 162 -15.29 -8.14 -5.11
C GLU A 162 -15.04 -7.45 -3.77
N TYR A 163 -16.09 -7.28 -2.95
CA TYR A 163 -16.00 -6.66 -1.61
C TYR A 163 -15.26 -5.31 -1.57
N ASN A 164 -15.53 -4.40 -2.52
CA ASN A 164 -14.86 -3.10 -2.68
C ASN A 164 -13.33 -3.19 -2.97
N ILE A 165 -12.89 -4.34 -3.44
CA ILE A 165 -11.52 -4.55 -3.93
C ILE A 165 -11.61 -4.86 -5.41
N LEU A 166 -10.76 -4.21 -6.21
CA LEU A 166 -10.64 -4.52 -7.62
C LEU A 166 -9.51 -5.53 -7.81
N ASN A 167 -9.85 -6.71 -8.28
CA ASN A 167 -8.91 -7.78 -8.56
C ASN A 167 -8.59 -7.80 -10.05
N LEU A 168 -7.31 -7.69 -10.39
CA LEU A 168 -6.84 -7.96 -11.74
C LEU A 168 -6.60 -9.46 -11.86
N VAL A 169 -7.35 -10.12 -12.73
CA VAL A 169 -7.45 -11.58 -12.83
C VAL A 169 -7.09 -12.04 -14.23
N TYR A 170 -6.28 -13.08 -14.32
CA TYR A 170 -6.02 -13.81 -15.55
C TYR A 170 -6.54 -15.24 -15.40
N SER A 171 -7.53 -15.63 -16.20
CA SER A 171 -8.32 -16.85 -15.99
C SER A 171 -8.92 -16.89 -14.58
N ASP A 172 -8.47 -17.80 -13.72
CA ASP A 172 -8.93 -17.93 -12.34
C ASP A 172 -7.89 -17.44 -11.31
N GLN A 173 -6.75 -16.89 -11.78
CA GLN A 173 -5.68 -16.43 -10.92
C GLN A 173 -5.76 -14.92 -10.70
N ILE A 174 -5.84 -14.48 -9.44
CA ILE A 174 -5.68 -13.07 -9.07
C ILE A 174 -4.21 -12.71 -9.24
N ILE A 175 -3.91 -11.75 -10.09
CA ILE A 175 -2.55 -11.24 -10.31
C ILE A 175 -2.23 -10.17 -9.27
N THR A 176 -3.10 -9.19 -9.11
CA THR A 176 -3.00 -8.17 -8.07
C THR A 176 -4.38 -7.73 -7.62
N SER A 177 -4.48 -7.29 -6.37
CA SER A 177 -5.67 -6.67 -5.82
C SER A 177 -5.39 -5.20 -5.53
N ILE A 178 -6.32 -4.33 -5.90
CA ILE A 178 -6.23 -2.88 -5.78
C ILE A 178 -7.28 -2.43 -4.77
N SER A 179 -6.84 -1.78 -3.70
CA SER A 179 -7.69 -1.20 -2.67
C SER A 179 -7.89 0.30 -2.90
N GLU A 180 -8.88 0.89 -2.21
CA GLU A 180 -9.03 2.35 -2.13
C GLU A 180 -7.75 3.03 -1.60
N GLU A 181 -7.01 2.35 -0.73
CA GLU A 181 -5.74 2.82 -0.20
C GLU A 181 -4.68 2.94 -1.30
N ASP A 182 -4.54 1.92 -2.15
CA ASP A 182 -3.63 1.97 -3.30
C ASP A 182 -3.98 3.13 -4.24
N ALA A 183 -5.28 3.37 -4.44
CA ALA A 183 -5.81 4.47 -5.23
C ALA A 183 -5.43 5.84 -4.63
N LEU A 184 -5.55 6.00 -3.30
CA LEU A 184 -5.13 7.22 -2.61
C LEU A 184 -3.63 7.50 -2.79
N TRP A 185 -2.78 6.48 -2.61
CA TRP A 185 -1.33 6.60 -2.82
C TRP A 185 -0.97 6.99 -4.26
N SER A 186 -1.74 6.49 -5.22
CA SER A 186 -1.52 6.74 -6.66
C SER A 186 -2.16 8.02 -7.17
N LYS A 187 -2.92 8.77 -6.36
CA LYS A 187 -3.73 9.96 -6.76
C LYS A 187 -4.75 9.66 -7.87
N MET A 188 -5.24 8.45 -7.90
CA MET A 188 -6.22 7.96 -8.88
C MET A 188 -7.45 7.45 -8.16
N ASN A 189 -8.55 7.22 -8.86
CA ASN A 189 -9.60 6.33 -8.37
C ASN A 189 -9.18 4.86 -8.57
N ALA A 190 -9.86 3.93 -7.92
CA ALA A 190 -9.48 2.53 -7.95
C ALA A 190 -9.65 1.90 -9.35
N GLU A 191 -10.68 2.33 -10.08
CA GLU A 191 -10.98 1.88 -11.44
C GLU A 191 -9.86 2.30 -12.41
N ASP A 192 -9.50 3.58 -12.45
CA ASP A 192 -8.42 4.08 -13.30
C ASP A 192 -7.09 3.43 -12.96
N LEU A 193 -6.81 3.22 -11.66
CA LEU A 193 -5.60 2.54 -11.23
C LEU A 193 -5.57 1.08 -11.69
N SER A 194 -6.71 0.39 -11.65
CA SER A 194 -6.81 -1.01 -12.10
C SER A 194 -6.55 -1.13 -13.61
N ILE A 195 -7.11 -0.24 -14.40
CA ILE A 195 -6.88 -0.16 -15.86
C ILE A 195 -5.41 0.15 -16.15
N ASN A 196 -4.82 1.08 -15.40
CA ASN A 196 -3.41 1.42 -15.55
C ASN A 196 -2.49 0.22 -15.23
N TYR A 197 -2.77 -0.51 -14.16
CA TYR A 197 -2.01 -1.72 -13.82
C TYR A 197 -2.20 -2.84 -14.86
N GLN A 198 -3.41 -3.03 -15.36
CA GLN A 198 -3.71 -3.97 -16.44
C GLN A 198 -2.84 -3.66 -17.67
N LYS A 199 -2.81 -2.39 -18.08
CA LYS A 199 -1.99 -1.93 -19.22
C LYS A 199 -0.49 -2.17 -18.98
N ILE A 200 0.05 -1.73 -17.86
CA ILE A 200 1.46 -1.87 -17.52
C ILE A 200 1.88 -3.35 -17.50
N ILE A 201 1.08 -4.23 -16.88
CA ILE A 201 1.38 -5.65 -16.78
C ILE A 201 1.31 -6.32 -18.16
N SER A 202 0.28 -6.01 -18.95
CA SER A 202 0.12 -6.56 -20.30
C SER A 202 1.29 -6.16 -21.20
N GLU A 203 1.65 -4.88 -21.22
CA GLU A 203 2.79 -4.37 -22.00
C GLU A 203 4.11 -5.01 -21.56
N ALA A 204 4.34 -5.15 -20.24
CA ALA A 204 5.55 -5.78 -19.73
C ALA A 204 5.68 -7.25 -20.18
N ILE A 205 4.58 -8.02 -20.16
CA ILE A 205 4.58 -9.42 -20.59
C ILE A 205 4.79 -9.52 -22.11
N LEU A 206 4.07 -8.73 -22.91
CA LEU A 206 4.18 -8.74 -24.38
C LEU A 206 5.56 -8.31 -24.87
N ASN A 207 6.20 -7.36 -24.18
CA ASN A 207 7.56 -6.93 -24.53
C ASN A 207 8.63 -7.95 -24.13
N TYR A 208 8.31 -8.89 -23.25
CA TYR A 208 9.23 -9.93 -22.79
C TYR A 208 9.16 -11.19 -23.67
N GLN A 209 7.98 -11.51 -24.24
CA GLN A 209 7.76 -12.68 -25.13
C GLN A 209 8.29 -12.46 -26.54
#